data_0233130c521da155de2e33245694fa05
#
_entry.id   0233130c521da155de2e33245694fa05
#
_cell.length_a   1.000
_cell.length_b   1.000
_cell.length_c   1.000
_cell.angle_alpha   90.00
_cell.angle_beta   90.00
_cell.angle_gamma   90.00
#
_symmetry.space_group_name_H-M   'P 1'
#
loop_
_entity.id
_entity.type
_entity.pdbx_description
1 polymer ?
#
loop_
_entity_poly.entity_id
_entity_poly.type
_entity_poly.pdbx_seq_one_letter_code
_entity_poly.pdbx_strand_id
1 'polypeptide(L)'
;MKKLLTTTASVLAGLTISFNLLAGSNVQLDRANTDIRDQKSLQNGAQLFMDYCSGCHSISFMRYNRIAEDLFLDDIVEAYKQAKTNLLTNKPLSATDFQALSNAVDNSVKNIKQAKESLGKLSDSQIEKNLSKATDRMVEKNLVFNADKVGSPIISSMPKKGAEAWFGTTPPDLSLVARSKGTDWIYTYLRSFYKDDSRPFGVNNKVLTNVSMPDVLWHLKESKSTKDFNQDVRDITNFLDYVGEPAKLVRVDLGYKVLGFLFILFILSYLLKKEYWRDVKYGKWKAKD
;
A
#
# COMPACT_ATOMS: atom_id res chain seq x y z
N MET A 1 8.23 -49.46 11.64
CA MET A 1 7.85 -48.66 10.45
C MET A 1 6.34 -48.42 10.34
N LYS A 2 5.44 -49.40 10.57
CA LYS A 2 3.97 -49.18 10.48
C LYS A 2 3.40 -48.13 11.45
N LYS A 3 3.90 -48.02 12.69
CA LYS A 3 3.46 -47.04 13.69
C LYS A 3 3.87 -45.60 13.34
N LEU A 4 4.97 -45.41 12.60
CA LEU A 4 5.44 -44.09 12.17
C LEU A 4 4.60 -43.53 11.01
N LEU A 5 4.13 -44.40 10.11
CA LEU A 5 3.27 -44.02 8.99
C LEU A 5 1.85 -43.63 9.44
N THR A 6 1.32 -44.25 10.49
CA THR A 6 -0.01 -43.92 11.02
C THR A 6 -0.04 -42.62 11.77
N THR A 7 1.03 -42.24 12.47
CA THR A 7 1.14 -40.96 13.17
C THR A 7 1.34 -39.78 12.20
N THR A 8 2.10 -39.94 11.11
CA THR A 8 2.26 -38.90 10.09
C THR A 8 0.97 -38.69 9.28
N ALA A 9 0.22 -39.73 8.99
CA ALA A 9 -1.08 -39.63 8.29
C ALA A 9 -2.14 -38.89 9.17
N SER A 10 -2.15 -39.12 10.49
CA SER A 10 -3.08 -38.43 11.41
C SER A 10 -2.73 -36.94 11.60
N VAL A 11 -1.44 -36.57 11.57
CA VAL A 11 -1.01 -35.16 11.66
C VAL A 11 -1.33 -34.43 10.34
N LEU A 12 -1.16 -35.06 9.17
CA LEU A 12 -1.56 -34.44 7.91
C LEU A 12 -3.10 -34.29 7.78
N ALA A 13 -3.88 -35.27 8.22
CA ALA A 13 -5.35 -35.17 8.23
C ALA A 13 -5.85 -34.07 9.20
N GLY A 14 -5.17 -33.86 10.34
CA GLY A 14 -5.50 -32.78 11.27
C GLY A 14 -5.21 -31.38 10.74
N LEU A 15 -4.19 -31.21 9.89
CA LEU A 15 -3.87 -29.90 9.27
C LEU A 15 -4.86 -29.50 8.17
N THR A 16 -5.54 -30.44 7.52
CA THR A 16 -6.49 -30.12 6.44
C THR A 16 -7.87 -29.68 6.95
N ILE A 17 -8.22 -29.97 8.20
CA ILE A 17 -9.55 -29.66 8.76
C ILE A 17 -9.60 -28.23 9.37
N SER A 18 -8.47 -27.61 9.64
CA SER A 18 -8.40 -26.30 10.30
C SER A 18 -8.65 -25.09 9.39
N PHE A 19 -8.90 -25.29 8.09
CA PHE A 19 -9.00 -24.16 7.13
C PHE A 19 -10.44 -23.69 6.82
N ASN A 20 -11.49 -24.27 7.43
CA ASN A 20 -12.88 -23.96 7.07
C ASN A 20 -13.72 -23.27 8.16
N LEU A 21 -13.12 -22.59 9.13
CA LEU A 21 -13.85 -21.84 10.16
C LEU A 21 -13.62 -20.32 10.06
N LEU A 22 -13.68 -19.79 8.83
CA LEU A 22 -13.98 -18.38 8.62
C LEU A 22 -15.49 -18.29 8.36
N ALA A 23 -16.27 -18.11 9.41
CA ALA A 23 -17.67 -17.72 9.34
C ALA A 23 -17.74 -16.30 8.75
N GLY A 24 -17.59 -16.20 7.44
CA GLY A 24 -17.87 -15.02 6.65
C GLY A 24 -19.36 -15.02 6.28
N SER A 25 -19.97 -13.86 6.13
CA SER A 25 -21.29 -13.63 5.57
C SER A 25 -21.55 -14.58 4.40
N ASN A 26 -22.79 -15.10 4.27
CA ASN A 26 -23.24 -15.94 3.15
C ASN A 26 -23.20 -15.23 1.76
N VAL A 27 -22.51 -14.11 1.66
CA VAL A 27 -22.38 -13.32 0.44
C VAL A 27 -21.11 -13.74 -0.29
N GLN A 28 -21.28 -14.17 -1.54
CA GLN A 28 -20.15 -14.42 -2.43
C GLN A 28 -19.41 -13.11 -2.67
N LEU A 29 -18.11 -13.09 -2.38
CA LEU A 29 -17.26 -11.91 -2.59
C LEU A 29 -16.78 -11.85 -4.04
N ASP A 30 -16.83 -10.65 -4.61
CA ASP A 30 -16.23 -10.35 -5.92
C ASP A 30 -14.71 -10.20 -5.77
N ARG A 31 -13.96 -10.69 -6.73
CA ARG A 31 -12.50 -10.56 -6.72
C ARG A 31 -12.07 -9.14 -7.05
N ALA A 32 -11.30 -8.54 -6.17
CA ALA A 32 -10.73 -7.21 -6.36
C ALA A 32 -9.61 -7.21 -7.42
N ASN A 33 -8.83 -8.31 -7.50
CA ASN A 33 -7.66 -8.43 -8.36
C ASN A 33 -6.70 -7.23 -8.21
N THR A 34 -6.37 -6.90 -6.96
CA THR A 34 -5.43 -5.81 -6.64
C THR A 34 -4.00 -6.15 -7.08
N ASP A 35 -3.28 -5.16 -7.59
CA ASP A 35 -1.85 -5.22 -7.86
C ASP A 35 -1.18 -3.96 -7.32
N ILE A 36 -0.47 -4.10 -6.21
CA ILE A 36 0.24 -2.98 -5.57
C ILE A 36 1.46 -2.47 -6.37
N ARG A 37 1.78 -3.08 -7.53
CA ARG A 37 2.78 -2.59 -8.47
C ARG A 37 2.19 -1.66 -9.52
N ASP A 38 0.87 -1.63 -9.65
CA ASP A 38 0.18 -0.69 -10.53
C ASP A 38 0.17 0.71 -9.91
N GLN A 39 1.22 1.47 -10.21
CA GLN A 39 1.45 2.83 -9.70
C GLN A 39 0.25 3.75 -9.96
N LYS A 40 -0.33 3.69 -11.16
CA LYS A 40 -1.46 4.56 -11.51
C LYS A 40 -2.72 4.23 -10.73
N SER A 41 -2.98 2.95 -10.52
CA SER A 41 -4.07 2.49 -9.66
C SER A 41 -3.87 2.95 -8.22
N LEU A 42 -2.63 2.87 -7.68
CA LEU A 42 -2.33 3.34 -6.33
C LEU A 42 -2.48 4.87 -6.19
N GLN A 43 -2.02 5.64 -7.18
CA GLN A 43 -2.16 7.11 -7.19
C GLN A 43 -3.64 7.54 -7.24
N ASN A 44 -4.41 6.94 -8.15
CA ASN A 44 -5.86 7.20 -8.26
C ASN A 44 -6.59 6.78 -6.98
N GLY A 45 -6.26 5.61 -6.43
CA GLY A 45 -6.81 5.13 -5.17
C GLY A 45 -6.48 6.03 -3.99
N ALA A 46 -5.26 6.57 -3.93
CA ALA A 46 -4.88 7.54 -2.91
C ALA A 46 -5.70 8.83 -3.00
N GLN A 47 -5.86 9.37 -4.22
CA GLN A 47 -6.69 10.55 -4.46
C GLN A 47 -8.15 10.32 -4.03
N LEU A 48 -8.76 9.23 -4.52
CA LEU A 48 -10.14 8.87 -4.18
C LEU A 48 -10.33 8.64 -2.68
N PHE A 49 -9.34 8.02 -2.00
CA PHE A 49 -9.38 7.86 -0.55
C PHE A 49 -9.38 9.21 0.16
N MET A 50 -8.53 10.14 -0.26
CA MET A 50 -8.49 11.49 0.33
C MET A 50 -9.79 12.24 0.10
N ASP A 51 -10.38 12.14 -1.10
CA ASP A 51 -11.60 12.85 -1.47
C ASP A 51 -12.86 12.31 -0.78
N TYR A 52 -12.98 10.98 -0.62
CA TYR A 52 -14.22 10.34 -0.18
C TYR A 52 -14.16 9.66 1.20
N CYS A 53 -12.97 9.31 1.70
CA CYS A 53 -12.84 8.48 2.90
C CYS A 53 -12.15 9.20 4.06
N SER A 54 -11.13 10.04 3.79
CA SER A 54 -10.25 10.61 4.82
C SER A 54 -10.95 11.58 5.76
N GLY A 55 -12.10 12.15 5.37
CA GLY A 55 -12.92 12.98 6.24
C GLY A 55 -13.45 12.25 7.48
N CYS A 56 -13.74 10.95 7.33
CA CYS A 56 -14.30 10.08 8.39
C CYS A 56 -13.31 9.02 8.87
N HIS A 57 -12.48 8.48 8.00
CA HIS A 57 -11.58 7.37 8.30
C HIS A 57 -10.12 7.82 8.36
N SER A 58 -9.41 7.37 9.39
CA SER A 58 -7.95 7.49 9.48
C SER A 58 -7.27 6.28 8.83
N ILE A 59 -6.05 6.50 8.36
CA ILE A 59 -5.05 5.47 8.10
C ILE A 59 -3.79 5.85 8.88
N SER A 60 -3.89 5.82 10.20
CA SER A 60 -2.94 6.41 11.13
C SER A 60 -1.53 5.82 11.09
N PHE A 61 -1.36 4.61 10.51
CA PHE A 61 -0.06 3.97 10.32
C PHE A 61 0.65 4.43 9.06
N MET A 62 -0.04 5.21 8.20
CA MET A 62 0.51 5.81 7.00
C MET A 62 0.79 7.31 7.22
N ARG A 63 1.87 7.80 6.61
CA ARG A 63 2.22 9.23 6.59
C ARG A 63 2.17 9.76 5.18
N TYR A 64 1.85 11.05 5.01
CA TYR A 64 1.78 11.68 3.68
C TYR A 64 3.12 11.63 2.94
N ASN A 65 4.27 11.86 3.64
CA ASN A 65 5.58 11.76 3.00
C ASN A 65 5.91 10.35 2.49
N ARG A 66 5.39 9.31 3.14
CA ARG A 66 5.54 7.93 2.66
C ARG A 66 4.78 7.71 1.35
N ILE A 67 3.54 8.23 1.26
CA ILE A 67 2.77 8.22 0.02
C ILE A 67 3.49 9.03 -1.07
N ALA A 68 4.06 10.19 -0.73
CA ALA A 68 4.82 11.01 -1.65
C ALA A 68 6.00 10.22 -2.25
N GLU A 69 6.80 9.60 -1.40
CA GLU A 69 7.97 8.83 -1.80
C GLU A 69 7.61 7.59 -2.61
N ASP A 70 6.69 6.76 -2.12
CA ASP A 70 6.38 5.46 -2.73
C ASP A 70 5.53 5.59 -4.01
N LEU A 71 4.66 6.60 -4.12
CA LEU A 71 3.68 6.67 -5.22
C LEU A 71 3.97 7.75 -6.26
N PHE A 72 4.69 8.81 -5.93
CA PHE A 72 4.81 9.98 -6.81
C PHE A 72 6.25 10.38 -7.13
N LEU A 73 7.25 9.93 -6.37
CA LEU A 73 8.63 10.34 -6.57
C LEU A 73 9.17 9.87 -7.92
N ASP A 74 8.88 8.65 -8.32
CA ASP A 74 9.36 8.08 -9.59
C ASP A 74 8.88 8.87 -10.79
N ASP A 75 7.63 9.34 -10.80
CA ASP A 75 7.07 10.17 -11.87
C ASP A 75 7.79 11.52 -11.97
N ILE A 76 8.09 12.14 -10.83
CA ILE A 76 8.84 13.42 -10.76
C ILE A 76 10.27 13.22 -11.27
N VAL A 77 10.92 12.13 -10.88
CA VAL A 77 12.28 11.78 -11.32
C VAL A 77 12.31 11.50 -12.82
N GLU A 78 11.34 10.75 -13.35
CA GLU A 78 11.27 10.43 -14.79
C GLU A 78 10.99 11.68 -15.63
N ALA A 79 10.07 12.54 -15.19
CA ALA A 79 9.82 13.84 -15.83
C ALA A 79 11.11 14.69 -15.88
N TYR A 80 11.89 14.70 -14.80
CA TYR A 80 13.19 15.39 -14.76
C TYR A 80 14.19 14.79 -15.76
N LYS A 81 14.34 13.47 -15.80
CA LYS A 81 15.26 12.79 -16.74
C LYS A 81 14.91 13.11 -18.18
N GLN A 82 13.63 13.09 -18.53
CA GLN A 82 13.14 13.44 -19.86
C GLN A 82 13.44 14.91 -20.19
N ALA A 83 13.15 15.83 -19.28
CA ALA A 83 13.40 17.26 -19.45
C ALA A 83 14.92 17.56 -19.59
N LYS A 84 15.76 16.89 -18.80
CA LYS A 84 17.23 16.96 -18.87
C LYS A 84 17.73 16.48 -20.25
N THR A 85 17.18 15.38 -20.74
CA THR A 85 17.51 14.83 -22.07
C THR A 85 17.12 15.82 -23.18
N ASN A 86 15.92 16.40 -23.13
CA ASN A 86 15.47 17.40 -24.09
C ASN A 86 16.38 18.63 -24.08
N LEU A 87 16.77 19.10 -22.87
CA LEU A 87 17.69 20.21 -22.71
C LEU A 87 19.09 19.94 -23.34
N LEU A 88 19.63 18.75 -23.13
CA LEU A 88 20.94 18.36 -23.64
C LEU A 88 20.95 18.13 -25.16
N THR A 89 19.84 17.67 -25.73
CA THR A 89 19.68 17.42 -27.17
C THR A 89 19.15 18.63 -27.94
N ASN A 90 19.03 19.79 -27.29
CA ASN A 90 18.49 21.04 -27.84
C ASN A 90 17.09 20.87 -28.45
N LYS A 91 16.27 19.98 -27.94
CA LYS A 91 14.87 19.86 -28.35
C LYS A 91 14.04 21.00 -27.70
N PRO A 92 12.94 21.40 -28.33
CA PRO A 92 12.02 22.37 -27.75
C PRO A 92 11.54 21.87 -26.37
N LEU A 93 11.65 22.71 -25.36
CA LEU A 93 11.19 22.42 -24.00
C LEU A 93 9.74 22.87 -23.83
N SER A 94 8.90 21.98 -23.31
CA SER A 94 7.53 22.27 -22.91
C SER A 94 7.47 22.98 -21.56
N ALA A 95 6.30 23.48 -21.18
CA ALA A 95 6.08 24.02 -19.84
C ALA A 95 6.29 22.96 -18.74
N THR A 96 5.94 21.70 -19.00
CA THR A 96 6.18 20.59 -18.11
C THR A 96 7.66 20.25 -17.96
N ASP A 97 8.45 20.30 -19.04
CA ASP A 97 9.90 20.14 -18.98
C ASP A 97 10.54 21.26 -18.11
N PHE A 98 10.11 22.51 -18.31
CA PHE A 98 10.62 23.62 -17.48
C PHE A 98 10.26 23.42 -16.01
N GLN A 99 9.04 22.99 -15.69
CA GLN A 99 8.64 22.71 -14.31
C GLN A 99 9.49 21.57 -13.70
N ALA A 100 9.75 20.51 -14.45
CA ALA A 100 10.59 19.41 -13.99
C ALA A 100 12.05 19.83 -13.74
N LEU A 101 12.64 20.64 -14.61
CA LEU A 101 13.96 21.23 -14.40
C LEU A 101 13.99 22.20 -13.20
N SER A 102 12.94 23.01 -13.03
CA SER A 102 12.77 23.93 -11.90
C SER A 102 12.68 23.18 -10.56
N ASN A 103 11.96 22.05 -10.53
CA ASN A 103 11.90 21.17 -9.35
C ASN A 103 13.28 20.67 -8.94
N ALA A 104 14.12 20.30 -9.89
CA ALA A 104 15.48 19.82 -9.65
C ALA A 104 16.44 20.87 -9.04
N VAL A 105 16.13 22.16 -9.25
CA VAL A 105 16.87 23.29 -8.68
C VAL A 105 16.10 24.02 -7.57
N ASP A 106 15.18 23.33 -6.91
CA ASP A 106 14.35 23.80 -5.80
C ASP A 106 13.49 25.04 -6.13
N ASN A 107 12.95 25.11 -7.35
CA ASN A 107 12.12 26.21 -7.87
C ASN A 107 12.78 27.61 -7.80
N SER A 108 14.11 27.66 -7.75
CA SER A 108 14.86 28.93 -7.64
C SER A 108 15.06 29.67 -8.97
N VAL A 109 14.59 29.09 -10.07
CA VAL A 109 14.86 29.58 -11.43
C VAL A 109 13.61 30.14 -12.11
N LYS A 110 13.82 31.22 -12.91
CA LYS A 110 12.75 31.90 -13.64
C LYS A 110 12.75 31.60 -15.15
N ASN A 111 13.83 31.01 -15.67
CA ASN A 111 13.96 30.68 -17.07
C ASN A 111 14.92 29.50 -17.31
N ILE A 112 14.88 28.95 -18.52
CA ILE A 112 15.67 27.78 -18.96
C ILE A 112 17.18 28.02 -18.81
N LYS A 113 17.67 29.22 -19.11
CA LYS A 113 19.09 29.55 -19.02
C LYS A 113 19.60 29.45 -17.56
N GLN A 114 18.83 29.99 -16.61
CA GLN A 114 19.12 29.84 -15.17
C GLN A 114 19.03 28.40 -14.70
N ALA A 115 18.04 27.64 -15.19
CA ALA A 115 17.92 26.22 -14.85
C ALA A 115 19.16 25.42 -15.31
N LYS A 116 19.61 25.63 -16.55
CA LYS A 116 20.81 24.98 -17.08
C LYS A 116 22.07 25.31 -16.28
N GLU A 117 22.27 26.59 -15.94
CA GLU A 117 23.42 27.05 -15.14
C GLU A 117 23.39 26.49 -13.73
N SER A 118 22.22 26.50 -13.07
CA SER A 118 22.05 25.99 -11.71
C SER A 118 22.26 24.47 -11.67
N LEU A 119 21.71 23.70 -12.62
CA LEU A 119 21.91 22.25 -12.71
C LEU A 119 23.39 21.89 -12.87
N GLY A 120 24.18 22.68 -13.61
CA GLY A 120 25.61 22.46 -13.76
C GLY A 120 26.42 22.63 -12.49
N LYS A 121 25.86 23.27 -11.45
CA LYS A 121 26.49 23.52 -10.15
C LYS A 121 26.06 22.54 -9.05
N LEU A 122 25.02 21.74 -9.28
CA LEU A 122 24.45 20.80 -8.30
C LEU A 122 25.02 19.41 -8.48
N SER A 123 25.26 18.72 -7.36
CA SER A 123 25.54 17.29 -7.35
C SER A 123 24.26 16.46 -7.56
N ASP A 124 24.39 15.22 -8.01
CA ASP A 124 23.24 14.33 -8.21
C ASP A 124 22.46 14.14 -6.91
N SER A 125 23.12 14.05 -5.75
CA SER A 125 22.46 13.93 -4.44
C SER A 125 21.65 15.20 -4.06
N GLN A 126 22.10 16.37 -4.47
CA GLN A 126 21.34 17.62 -4.27
C GLN A 126 20.11 17.67 -5.18
N ILE A 127 20.25 17.23 -6.42
CA ILE A 127 19.13 17.12 -7.37
C ILE A 127 18.08 16.15 -6.84
N GLU A 128 18.48 14.96 -6.41
CA GLU A 128 17.59 13.95 -5.83
C GLU A 128 16.82 14.49 -4.62
N LYS A 129 17.50 15.16 -3.71
CA LYS A 129 16.89 15.82 -2.55
C LYS A 129 15.87 16.89 -2.96
N ASN A 130 16.15 17.67 -4.00
CA ASN A 130 15.24 18.70 -4.48
C ASN A 130 14.00 18.08 -5.15
N LEU A 131 14.16 16.98 -5.89
CA LEU A 131 13.04 16.24 -6.47
C LEU A 131 12.15 15.61 -5.39
N SER A 132 12.72 15.03 -4.34
CA SER A 132 11.97 14.55 -3.17
C SER A 132 11.17 15.68 -2.51
N LYS A 133 11.76 16.85 -2.27
CA LYS A 133 11.02 18.01 -1.75
C LYS A 133 9.92 18.49 -2.71
N ALA A 134 10.12 18.39 -4.01
CA ALA A 134 9.09 18.75 -4.99
C ALA A 134 7.90 17.80 -4.92
N THR A 135 8.16 16.50 -4.70
CA THR A 135 7.13 15.49 -4.49
C THR A 135 6.35 15.76 -3.21
N ASP A 136 7.04 16.06 -2.10
CA ASP A 136 6.39 16.45 -0.85
C ASP A 136 5.48 17.68 -1.01
N ARG A 137 5.94 18.71 -1.72
CA ARG A 137 5.12 19.92 -2.01
C ARG A 137 3.90 19.60 -2.86
N MET A 138 4.02 18.66 -3.81
CA MET A 138 2.89 18.23 -4.64
C MET A 138 1.86 17.51 -3.79
N VAL A 139 2.27 16.58 -2.95
CA VAL A 139 1.38 15.84 -2.03
C VAL A 139 0.75 16.79 -1.01
N GLU A 140 1.53 17.70 -0.44
CA GLU A 140 1.02 18.72 0.50
C GLU A 140 -0.11 19.55 -0.10
N LYS A 141 0.02 19.96 -1.36
CA LYS A 141 -1.00 20.77 -2.04
C LYS A 141 -2.23 20.00 -2.48
N ASN A 142 -2.10 18.71 -2.79
CA ASN A 142 -3.17 17.95 -3.43
C ASN A 142 -3.82 16.91 -2.51
N LEU A 143 -3.13 16.41 -1.49
CA LEU A 143 -3.60 15.31 -0.65
C LEU A 143 -3.70 15.65 0.84
N VAL A 144 -3.02 16.72 1.31
CA VAL A 144 -3.03 17.07 2.73
C VAL A 144 -4.16 18.04 3.02
N PHE A 145 -5.26 17.54 3.56
CA PHE A 145 -6.43 18.37 3.93
C PHE A 145 -6.51 18.64 5.45
N ASN A 146 -5.95 17.76 6.28
CA ASN A 146 -6.20 17.72 7.72
C ASN A 146 -4.92 17.80 8.58
N ALA A 147 -3.79 18.12 7.98
CA ALA A 147 -2.51 18.12 8.70
C ALA A 147 -1.68 19.37 8.35
N ASP A 148 -0.82 19.79 9.29
CA ASP A 148 0.07 20.95 9.11
C ASP A 148 1.35 20.61 8.34
N LYS A 149 1.69 19.33 8.20
CA LYS A 149 2.98 18.88 7.63
C LYS A 149 2.82 17.56 6.88
N VAL A 150 3.54 17.43 5.77
CA VAL A 150 3.61 16.21 4.98
C VAL A 150 4.15 14.98 5.76
N GLY A 151 4.95 15.20 6.81
CA GLY A 151 5.40 14.14 7.71
C GLY A 151 4.38 13.65 8.74
N SER A 152 3.17 14.25 8.78
CA SER A 152 2.13 13.86 9.72
C SER A 152 1.48 12.52 9.33
N PRO A 153 0.97 11.74 10.30
CA PRO A 153 0.11 10.60 10.02
C PRO A 153 -1.22 11.07 9.42
N ILE A 154 -1.86 10.21 8.64
CA ILE A 154 -3.14 10.50 7.99
C ILE A 154 -4.27 10.19 8.97
N ILE A 155 -4.77 11.23 9.61
CA ILE A 155 -5.82 11.16 10.63
C ILE A 155 -7.04 11.89 10.13
N SER A 156 -8.23 11.29 10.31
CA SER A 156 -9.51 11.90 9.98
C SER A 156 -9.73 13.20 10.77
N SER A 157 -10.33 14.19 10.14
CA SER A 157 -10.73 15.44 10.80
C SER A 157 -11.96 15.29 11.69
N MET A 158 -12.66 14.16 11.64
CA MET A 158 -13.88 13.92 12.41
C MET A 158 -13.58 13.67 13.89
N PRO A 159 -14.09 14.49 14.83
CA PRO A 159 -13.94 14.25 16.25
C PRO A 159 -14.67 12.96 16.67
N LYS A 160 -14.03 12.09 17.48
CA LYS A 160 -14.63 10.83 17.94
C LYS A 160 -16.01 11.00 18.58
N LYS A 161 -16.17 12.00 19.47
CA LYS A 161 -17.47 12.30 20.11
C LYS A 161 -18.55 12.71 19.11
N GLY A 162 -18.17 13.47 18.07
CA GLY A 162 -19.08 13.84 16.98
C GLY A 162 -19.49 12.64 16.15
N ALA A 163 -18.54 11.76 15.84
CA ALA A 163 -18.78 10.51 15.10
C ALA A 163 -19.78 9.60 15.80
N GLU A 164 -19.64 9.40 17.11
CA GLU A 164 -20.59 8.62 17.92
C GLU A 164 -21.99 9.22 17.92
N ALA A 165 -22.09 10.55 18.01
CA ALA A 165 -23.38 11.25 17.98
C ALA A 165 -24.08 11.14 16.61
N TRP A 166 -23.33 11.17 15.50
CA TRP A 166 -23.88 11.17 14.15
C TRP A 166 -24.15 9.76 13.61
N PHE A 167 -23.24 8.82 13.85
CA PHE A 167 -23.28 7.47 13.26
C PHE A 167 -23.64 6.37 14.26
N GLY A 168 -23.74 6.70 15.56
CA GLY A 168 -23.89 5.70 16.63
C GLY A 168 -22.63 4.88 16.88
N THR A 169 -21.54 5.13 16.14
CA THR A 169 -20.24 4.46 16.27
C THR A 169 -19.15 5.33 15.67
N THR A 170 -17.93 5.19 16.18
CA THR A 170 -16.76 5.86 15.58
C THR A 170 -16.32 5.10 14.31
N PRO A 171 -16.13 5.78 13.16
CA PRO A 171 -15.55 5.15 11.98
C PRO A 171 -14.20 4.50 12.31
N PRO A 172 -13.98 3.23 11.90
CA PRO A 172 -12.75 2.53 12.21
C PRO A 172 -11.56 3.11 11.44
N ASP A 173 -10.36 2.96 12.01
CA ASP A 173 -9.11 3.18 11.30
C ASP A 173 -8.92 2.11 10.22
N LEU A 174 -8.59 2.52 8.99
CA LEU A 174 -8.48 1.62 7.84
C LEU A 174 -7.04 1.17 7.55
N SER A 175 -6.06 1.51 8.38
CA SER A 175 -4.64 1.14 8.18
C SER A 175 -4.42 -0.35 7.92
N LEU A 176 -5.18 -1.22 8.57
CA LEU A 176 -5.02 -2.67 8.47
C LEU A 176 -6.27 -3.39 7.94
N VAL A 177 -7.24 -2.66 7.39
CA VAL A 177 -8.53 -3.25 6.96
C VAL A 177 -8.33 -4.29 5.86
N ALA A 178 -7.42 -4.06 4.91
CA ALA A 178 -7.13 -5.02 3.85
C ALA A 178 -6.51 -6.31 4.38
N ARG A 179 -5.76 -6.25 5.47
CA ARG A 179 -5.19 -7.44 6.12
C ARG A 179 -6.19 -8.19 6.99
N SER A 180 -7.12 -7.49 7.62
CA SER A 180 -8.09 -8.08 8.55
C SER A 180 -9.31 -8.65 7.85
N LYS A 181 -9.80 -7.98 6.81
CA LYS A 181 -11.01 -8.39 6.05
C LYS A 181 -10.69 -8.99 4.69
N GLY A 182 -9.56 -8.62 4.10
CA GLY A 182 -9.19 -8.98 2.73
C GLY A 182 -9.66 -7.95 1.70
N THR A 183 -8.96 -7.89 0.57
CA THR A 183 -9.23 -6.96 -0.54
C THR A 183 -10.58 -7.24 -1.20
N ASP A 184 -10.93 -8.52 -1.40
CA ASP A 184 -12.21 -8.93 -2.02
C ASP A 184 -13.41 -8.49 -1.17
N TRP A 185 -13.26 -8.52 0.16
CA TRP A 185 -14.29 -8.02 1.08
C TRP A 185 -14.48 -6.51 0.93
N ILE A 186 -13.40 -5.71 0.91
CA ILE A 186 -13.47 -4.26 0.76
C ILE A 186 -14.11 -3.89 -0.58
N TYR A 187 -13.64 -4.52 -1.67
CA TYR A 187 -14.15 -4.29 -3.01
C TYR A 187 -15.63 -4.59 -3.13
N THR A 188 -16.08 -5.73 -2.58
CA THR A 188 -17.50 -6.10 -2.60
C THR A 188 -18.30 -5.19 -1.69
N TYR A 189 -17.79 -4.84 -0.50
CA TYR A 189 -18.45 -3.94 0.45
C TYR A 189 -18.76 -2.58 -0.18
N LEU A 190 -17.76 -1.91 -0.76
CA LEU A 190 -17.92 -0.58 -1.34
C LEU A 190 -18.91 -0.54 -2.52
N ARG A 191 -19.13 -1.67 -3.20
CA ARG A 191 -20.06 -1.79 -4.34
C ARG A 191 -21.46 -2.25 -3.98
N SER A 192 -21.67 -2.79 -2.80
CA SER A 192 -22.89 -3.52 -2.42
C SER A 192 -23.85 -2.73 -1.55
N PHE A 193 -23.72 -1.40 -1.50
CA PHE A 193 -24.71 -0.54 -0.90
C PHE A 193 -26.02 -0.55 -1.70
N TYR A 194 -27.15 -0.56 -0.99
CA TYR A 194 -28.50 -0.53 -1.55
C TYR A 194 -29.41 0.34 -0.69
N LYS A 195 -30.50 0.84 -1.30
CA LYS A 195 -31.49 1.68 -0.61
C LYS A 195 -32.26 0.87 0.43
N ASP A 196 -32.31 1.39 1.67
CA ASP A 196 -33.07 0.80 2.80
C ASP A 196 -33.59 1.93 3.69
N ASP A 197 -34.84 2.28 3.49
CA ASP A 197 -35.51 3.39 4.20
C ASP A 197 -35.69 3.11 5.72
N SER A 198 -35.43 1.88 6.18
CA SER A 198 -35.42 1.54 7.61
C SER A 198 -34.16 1.99 8.33
N ARG A 199 -33.12 2.40 7.59
CA ARG A 199 -31.84 2.81 8.16
C ARG A 199 -31.71 4.33 8.26
N PRO A 200 -30.98 4.84 9.28
CA PRO A 200 -30.81 6.29 9.51
C PRO A 200 -30.33 7.09 8.29
N PHE A 201 -29.46 6.49 7.45
CA PHE A 201 -28.93 7.11 6.25
C PHE A 201 -29.63 6.65 4.95
N GLY A 202 -30.75 5.93 5.05
CA GLY A 202 -31.49 5.45 3.89
C GLY A 202 -30.79 4.35 3.09
N VAL A 203 -29.72 3.78 3.61
CA VAL A 203 -28.91 2.77 2.92
C VAL A 203 -28.49 1.63 3.85
N ASN A 204 -28.29 0.45 3.29
CA ASN A 204 -27.74 -0.72 3.95
C ASN A 204 -26.73 -1.41 3.02
N ASN A 205 -26.05 -2.44 3.50
CA ASN A 205 -25.00 -3.11 2.74
C ASN A 205 -25.20 -4.63 2.74
N LYS A 206 -24.97 -5.29 1.59
CA LYS A 206 -25.17 -6.73 1.45
C LYS A 206 -24.11 -7.55 2.19
N VAL A 207 -22.88 -7.03 2.31
CA VAL A 207 -21.75 -7.70 2.97
C VAL A 207 -21.78 -7.50 4.48
N LEU A 208 -22.18 -6.31 4.91
CA LEU A 208 -22.29 -5.95 6.34
C LEU A 208 -23.68 -5.36 6.59
N THR A 209 -24.58 -6.18 7.12
CA THR A 209 -25.95 -5.74 7.45
C THR A 209 -25.95 -4.77 8.62
N ASN A 210 -26.93 -3.88 8.63
CA ASN A 210 -27.10 -2.85 9.66
C ASN A 210 -25.93 -1.85 9.72
N VAL A 211 -25.33 -1.54 8.56
CA VAL A 211 -24.21 -0.61 8.46
C VAL A 211 -24.62 0.79 8.93
N SER A 212 -23.71 1.46 9.64
CA SER A 212 -23.84 2.88 10.03
C SER A 212 -23.12 3.83 9.07
N MET A 213 -22.32 3.32 8.13
CA MET A 213 -21.67 4.08 7.09
C MET A 213 -22.67 4.43 5.98
N PRO A 214 -22.81 5.72 5.57
CA PRO A 214 -23.56 6.08 4.39
C PRO A 214 -22.86 5.59 3.11
N ASP A 215 -23.60 5.49 1.98
CA ASP A 215 -22.99 5.23 0.67
C ASP A 215 -22.28 6.50 0.18
N VAL A 216 -21.01 6.66 0.52
CA VAL A 216 -20.19 7.84 0.16
C VAL A 216 -19.82 7.87 -1.31
N LEU A 217 -19.91 6.75 -2.02
CA LEU A 217 -19.57 6.64 -3.43
C LEU A 217 -20.78 6.70 -4.38
N TRP A 218 -21.99 6.98 -3.84
CA TRP A 218 -23.22 7.01 -4.63
C TRP A 218 -23.13 7.93 -5.86
N HIS A 219 -22.52 9.10 -5.70
CA HIS A 219 -22.32 10.07 -6.78
C HIS A 219 -21.43 9.53 -7.91
N LEU A 220 -20.33 8.86 -7.58
CA LEU A 220 -19.47 8.19 -8.58
C LEU A 220 -20.23 7.07 -9.30
N LYS A 221 -21.04 6.32 -8.55
CA LYS A 221 -21.87 5.23 -9.08
C LYS A 221 -22.94 5.71 -10.07
N GLU A 222 -23.51 6.90 -9.86
CA GLU A 222 -24.51 7.49 -10.73
C GLU A 222 -23.91 8.24 -11.93
N SER A 223 -22.74 8.90 -11.74
CA SER A 223 -22.13 9.74 -12.77
C SER A 223 -21.23 8.98 -13.76
N LYS A 224 -20.76 7.79 -13.38
CA LYS A 224 -19.81 7.00 -14.20
C LYS A 224 -20.45 5.74 -14.77
N SER A 225 -19.84 5.19 -15.81
CA SER A 225 -20.19 3.83 -16.25
C SER A 225 -19.89 2.80 -15.15
N THR A 226 -20.61 1.67 -15.16
CA THR A 226 -20.37 0.58 -14.20
C THR A 226 -18.91 0.10 -14.24
N LYS A 227 -18.30 0.12 -15.43
CA LYS A 227 -16.89 -0.29 -15.60
C LYS A 227 -15.96 0.71 -14.90
N ASP A 228 -16.14 2.00 -15.11
CA ASP A 228 -15.28 3.04 -14.54
C ASP A 228 -15.46 3.13 -13.03
N PHE A 229 -16.70 3.04 -12.53
CA PHE A 229 -16.98 2.95 -11.10
C PHE A 229 -16.31 1.73 -10.46
N ASN A 230 -16.39 0.57 -11.11
CA ASN A 230 -15.70 -0.64 -10.62
C ASN A 230 -14.18 -0.48 -10.60
N GLN A 231 -13.62 0.27 -11.55
CA GLN A 231 -12.19 0.59 -11.55
C GLN A 231 -11.84 1.51 -10.39
N ASP A 232 -12.58 2.58 -10.16
CA ASP A 232 -12.37 3.48 -9.01
C ASP A 232 -12.39 2.73 -7.68
N VAL A 233 -13.38 1.84 -7.48
CA VAL A 233 -13.46 1.03 -6.25
C VAL A 233 -12.29 0.05 -6.15
N ARG A 234 -11.82 -0.50 -7.27
CA ARG A 234 -10.61 -1.34 -7.30
C ARG A 234 -9.38 -0.54 -6.91
N ASP A 235 -9.26 0.69 -7.42
CA ASP A 235 -8.11 1.55 -7.12
C ASP A 235 -8.07 1.95 -5.64
N ILE A 236 -9.21 2.30 -5.05
CA ILE A 236 -9.33 2.52 -3.59
C ILE A 236 -8.91 1.26 -2.83
N THR A 237 -9.39 0.08 -3.27
CA THR A 237 -9.07 -1.20 -2.62
C THR A 237 -7.58 -1.53 -2.74
N ASN A 238 -6.98 -1.28 -3.90
CA ASN A 238 -5.55 -1.47 -4.16
C ASN A 238 -4.71 -0.54 -3.28
N PHE A 239 -5.11 0.72 -3.15
CA PHE A 239 -4.46 1.66 -2.23
C PHE A 239 -4.54 1.18 -0.78
N LEU A 240 -5.69 0.67 -0.32
CA LEU A 240 -5.82 0.11 1.03
C LEU A 240 -5.01 -1.19 1.23
N ASP A 241 -4.81 -2.01 0.19
CA ASP A 241 -3.88 -3.15 0.22
C ASP A 241 -2.43 -2.68 0.42
N TYR A 242 -2.01 -1.66 -0.34
CA TYR A 242 -0.71 -1.01 -0.15
C TYR A 242 -0.56 -0.41 1.26
N VAL A 243 -1.54 0.35 1.74
CA VAL A 243 -1.54 0.93 3.10
C VAL A 243 -1.38 -0.13 4.18
N GLY A 244 -2.03 -1.29 4.00
CA GLY A 244 -1.95 -2.42 4.93
C GLY A 244 -0.57 -3.05 5.02
N GLU A 245 0.24 -2.99 3.97
CA GLU A 245 1.60 -3.52 3.92
C GLU A 245 2.46 -2.86 2.82
N PRO A 246 2.96 -1.63 3.01
CA PRO A 246 3.82 -0.97 2.01
C PRO A 246 5.11 -1.75 1.71
N ALA A 247 5.63 -2.46 2.71
CA ALA A 247 6.83 -3.29 2.57
C ALA A 247 6.65 -4.48 1.61
N LYS A 248 5.41 -4.84 1.24
CA LYS A 248 5.11 -5.92 0.28
C LYS A 248 5.79 -5.68 -1.09
N LEU A 249 5.98 -4.41 -1.48
CA LEU A 249 6.68 -4.03 -2.71
C LEU A 249 8.12 -4.58 -2.77
N VAL A 250 8.83 -4.59 -1.66
CA VAL A 250 10.22 -5.03 -1.57
C VAL A 250 10.38 -6.39 -0.89
N ARG A 251 9.40 -6.80 -0.07
CA ARG A 251 9.48 -8.03 0.73
C ARG A 251 9.60 -9.29 -0.11
N VAL A 252 8.89 -9.38 -1.22
CA VAL A 252 8.89 -10.58 -2.08
C VAL A 252 10.27 -10.80 -2.67
N ASP A 253 10.88 -9.76 -3.25
CA ASP A 253 12.20 -9.84 -3.87
C ASP A 253 13.30 -10.09 -2.84
N LEU A 254 13.22 -9.43 -1.68
CA LEU A 254 14.13 -9.68 -0.56
C LEU A 254 13.95 -11.10 -0.01
N GLY A 255 12.70 -11.59 0.06
CA GLY A 255 12.36 -12.91 0.57
C GLY A 255 13.06 -14.04 -0.17
N TYR A 256 13.13 -14.01 -1.49
CA TYR A 256 13.86 -15.01 -2.27
C TYR A 256 15.36 -15.01 -1.95
N LYS A 257 15.98 -13.85 -1.77
CA LYS A 257 17.40 -13.71 -1.40
C LYS A 257 17.66 -14.29 0.00
N VAL A 258 16.76 -13.99 0.95
CA VAL A 258 16.83 -14.50 2.34
C VAL A 258 16.66 -16.01 2.36
N LEU A 259 15.68 -16.56 1.62
CA LEU A 259 15.48 -18.02 1.54
C LEU A 259 16.70 -18.72 0.93
N GLY A 260 17.30 -18.17 -0.12
CA GLY A 260 18.54 -18.68 -0.70
C GLY A 260 19.69 -18.71 0.31
N PHE A 261 19.88 -17.61 1.06
CA PHE A 261 20.89 -17.54 2.11
C PHE A 261 20.63 -18.57 3.22
N LEU A 262 19.40 -18.67 3.71
CA LEU A 262 19.01 -19.64 4.73
C LEU A 262 19.21 -21.09 4.28
N PHE A 263 18.94 -21.37 3.00
CA PHE A 263 19.17 -22.71 2.43
C PHE A 263 20.66 -23.09 2.44
N ILE A 264 21.53 -22.16 2.03
CA ILE A 264 23.00 -22.38 2.11
C ILE A 264 23.44 -22.58 3.56
N LEU A 265 22.96 -21.71 4.47
CA LEU A 265 23.26 -21.82 5.90
C LEU A 265 22.77 -23.15 6.49
N PHE A 266 21.60 -23.62 6.07
CA PHE A 266 21.05 -24.92 6.49
C PHE A 266 21.98 -26.08 6.03
N ILE A 267 22.46 -26.07 4.79
CA ILE A 267 23.40 -27.11 4.29
C ILE A 267 24.66 -27.11 5.12
N LEU A 268 25.29 -25.93 5.33
CA LEU A 268 26.53 -25.82 6.11
C LEU A 268 26.32 -26.30 7.57
N SER A 269 25.23 -25.86 8.20
CA SER A 269 24.89 -26.27 9.56
C SER A 269 24.60 -27.77 9.64
N TYR A 270 23.95 -28.34 8.63
CA TYR A 270 23.70 -29.79 8.56
C TYR A 270 24.99 -30.59 8.42
N LEU A 271 25.92 -30.13 7.54
CA LEU A 271 27.22 -30.77 7.39
C LEU A 271 28.05 -30.70 8.68
N LEU A 272 28.06 -29.53 9.33
CA LEU A 272 28.70 -29.34 10.61
C LEU A 272 28.09 -30.26 11.71
N LYS A 273 26.77 -30.29 11.79
CA LYS A 273 26.07 -31.21 12.69
C LYS A 273 26.49 -32.67 12.43
N LYS A 274 26.51 -33.09 11.15
CA LYS A 274 26.86 -34.46 10.76
C LYS A 274 28.29 -34.79 11.22
N GLU A 275 29.21 -33.85 11.10
CA GLU A 275 30.61 -34.02 11.51
C GLU A 275 30.71 -34.15 13.04
N TYR A 276 30.18 -33.21 13.82
CA TYR A 276 30.20 -33.25 15.28
C TYR A 276 29.54 -34.49 15.89
N TRP A 277 28.40 -34.92 15.30
CA TRP A 277 27.66 -36.07 15.79
C TRP A 277 28.25 -37.41 15.31
N ARG A 278 29.15 -37.41 14.35
CA ARG A 278 29.84 -38.63 13.86
C ARG A 278 30.59 -39.32 14.99
N ASP A 279 31.35 -38.59 15.76
CA ASP A 279 32.16 -39.14 16.85
C ASP A 279 31.30 -39.63 18.03
N VAL A 280 30.21 -38.96 18.32
CA VAL A 280 29.26 -39.40 19.33
C VAL A 280 28.54 -40.68 18.90
N LYS A 281 28.09 -40.77 17.64
CA LYS A 281 27.36 -41.96 17.15
C LYS A 281 28.22 -43.21 17.00
N TYR A 282 29.48 -43.04 16.67
CA TYR A 282 30.40 -44.16 16.37
C TYR A 282 31.38 -44.43 17.51
N GLY A 283 31.16 -43.89 18.72
CA GLY A 283 31.88 -44.21 19.93
C GLY A 283 33.34 -43.76 20.01
N LYS A 284 33.75 -42.83 19.13
CA LYS A 284 35.12 -42.30 19.12
C LYS A 284 35.34 -41.12 20.08
N TRP A 285 34.24 -40.59 20.63
CA TRP A 285 34.31 -39.46 21.57
C TRP A 285 34.60 -39.99 22.98
N LYS A 286 35.80 -39.67 23.51
CA LYS A 286 36.12 -39.81 24.93
C LYS A 286 36.10 -38.40 25.52
N ALA A 287 35.28 -38.22 26.59
CA ALA A 287 35.36 -36.99 27.39
C ALA A 287 36.81 -36.84 27.86
N LYS A 288 37.42 -35.67 27.66
CA LYS A 288 38.67 -35.32 28.32
C LYS A 288 38.29 -35.01 29.78
N ASP A 289 38.81 -35.84 30.68
CA ASP A 289 38.77 -35.58 32.13
C ASP A 289 39.51 -34.28 32.43
#